data_a1dfe1007cabc9a95acddad8b4c763c6
#
_entry.id   a1dfe1007cabc9a95acddad8b4c763c6
#
_cell.length_a   1.000
_cell.length_b   1.000
_cell.length_c   1.000
_cell.angle_alpha   90.00
_cell.angle_beta   90.00
_cell.angle_gamma   90.00
#
_symmetry.space_group_name_H-M   'P 1'
#
loop_
_entity.id
_entity.type
_entity.pdbx_description
1 polymer ?
#
loop_
_entity_poly.entity_id
_entity_poly.type
_entity_poly.pdbx_seq_one_letter_code
_entity_poly.pdbx_strand_id
1 'polypeptide(L)'
;VHGNGPQVGMINNAMAALSREDENQPNTPLSVCVAMSQAYIGYDLQNALREELRKRGFMRTPVVTVVTQVRVDENDPAFQDPSKPIGHFMTKEQAEHAEKAYGYVMKEDAGRGYRRVVASPKPVEIVEQDAINSLVDANKIVICCGGGGIPVTLQGDHLKGASAVI
;
A
#
# COMPACT_ATOMS: atom_id res chain seq x y z
N VAL A 1 12.16 3.92 -2.94
CA VAL A 1 10.95 3.85 -2.07
C VAL A 1 10.07 5.06 -2.35
N HIS A 2 8.75 4.92 -2.29
CA HIS A 2 7.76 5.98 -2.50
C HIS A 2 6.60 5.83 -1.50
N GLY A 3 5.85 6.91 -1.26
CA GLY A 3 4.58 6.86 -0.54
C GLY A 3 3.43 6.40 -1.45
N ASN A 4 2.30 5.97 -0.89
CA ASN A 4 1.14 5.47 -1.65
C ASN A 4 -0.22 5.81 -1.01
N GLY A 5 -0.26 6.58 0.07
CA GLY A 5 -1.49 6.83 0.84
C GLY A 5 -2.71 7.26 -0.01
N PRO A 6 -2.60 8.25 -0.90
CA PRO A 6 -3.71 8.63 -1.78
C PRO A 6 -4.12 7.50 -2.74
N GLN A 7 -3.15 6.80 -3.34
CA GLN A 7 -3.40 5.76 -4.34
C GLN A 7 -4.03 4.52 -3.73
N VAL A 8 -3.54 4.04 -2.58
CA VAL A 8 -4.14 2.87 -1.90
C VAL A 8 -5.58 3.17 -1.48
N GLY A 9 -5.85 4.40 -1.01
CA GLY A 9 -7.20 4.82 -0.66
C GLY A 9 -8.13 4.88 -1.86
N MET A 10 -7.67 5.45 -2.97
CA MET A 10 -8.41 5.50 -4.23
C MET A 10 -8.75 4.09 -4.73
N ILE A 11 -7.76 3.21 -4.81
CA ILE A 11 -7.95 1.82 -5.25
C ILE A 11 -8.94 1.09 -4.33
N ASN A 12 -8.75 1.18 -3.02
CA ASN A 12 -9.63 0.52 -2.06
C ASN A 12 -11.08 1.00 -2.17
N ASN A 13 -11.30 2.31 -2.35
CA ASN A 13 -12.64 2.86 -2.54
C ASN A 13 -13.27 2.39 -3.86
N ALA A 14 -12.50 2.35 -4.96
CA ALA A 14 -12.98 1.86 -6.26
C ALA A 14 -13.37 0.38 -6.19
N MET A 15 -12.52 -0.46 -5.59
CA MET A 15 -12.79 -1.89 -5.44
C MET A 15 -13.97 -2.17 -4.51
N ALA A 16 -14.12 -1.40 -3.43
CA ALA A 16 -15.29 -1.49 -2.55
C ALA A 16 -16.58 -1.02 -3.23
N ALA A 17 -16.52 -0.03 -4.12
CA ALA A 17 -17.67 0.37 -4.93
C ALA A 17 -18.07 -0.73 -5.91
N LEU A 18 -17.10 -1.31 -6.62
CA LEU A 18 -17.34 -2.42 -7.54
C LEU A 18 -18.00 -3.62 -6.85
N SER A 19 -17.51 -4.02 -5.67
CA SER A 19 -18.10 -5.14 -4.90
C SER A 19 -19.53 -4.87 -4.42
N ARG A 20 -19.95 -3.60 -4.35
CA ARG A 20 -21.34 -3.25 -4.02
C ARG A 20 -22.26 -3.28 -5.23
N GLU A 21 -21.74 -2.93 -6.40
CA GLU A 21 -22.47 -2.92 -7.67
C GLU A 21 -22.66 -4.31 -8.26
N ASP A 22 -21.71 -5.21 -8.00
CA ASP A 22 -21.69 -6.56 -8.53
C ASP A 22 -21.40 -7.59 -7.42
N GLU A 23 -22.41 -8.34 -7.02
CA GLU A 23 -22.32 -9.37 -5.98
C GLU A 23 -21.34 -10.51 -6.32
N ASN A 24 -20.99 -10.70 -7.60
CA ASN A 24 -20.01 -11.68 -8.03
C ASN A 24 -18.55 -11.18 -7.82
N GLN A 25 -18.35 -9.90 -7.50
CA GLN A 25 -17.04 -9.34 -7.22
C GLN A 25 -16.73 -9.37 -5.73
N PRO A 26 -15.78 -10.22 -5.27
CA PRO A 26 -15.42 -10.30 -3.88
C PRO A 26 -14.77 -8.98 -3.42
N ASN A 27 -14.92 -8.67 -2.14
CA ASN A 27 -14.27 -7.52 -1.55
C ASN A 27 -12.74 -7.67 -1.62
N THR A 28 -12.06 -6.70 -2.22
CA THR A 28 -10.60 -6.75 -2.42
C THR A 28 -9.88 -6.44 -1.10
N PRO A 29 -9.03 -7.34 -0.60
CA PRO A 29 -8.26 -7.10 0.62
C PRO A 29 -7.37 -5.85 0.52
N LEU A 30 -7.19 -5.13 1.63
CA LEU A 30 -6.37 -3.90 1.66
C LEU A 30 -4.92 -4.17 1.23
N SER A 31 -4.35 -5.33 1.61
CA SER A 31 -3.02 -5.76 1.16
C SER A 31 -2.89 -5.85 -0.36
N VAL A 32 -3.94 -6.32 -1.04
CA VAL A 32 -3.98 -6.35 -2.52
C VAL A 32 -4.05 -4.93 -3.09
N CYS A 33 -4.82 -4.03 -2.46
CA CYS A 33 -4.85 -2.61 -2.87
C CYS A 33 -3.47 -1.95 -2.69
N VAL A 34 -2.71 -2.31 -1.65
CA VAL A 34 -1.32 -1.86 -1.47
C VAL A 34 -0.43 -2.40 -2.61
N ALA A 35 -0.54 -3.69 -2.96
CA ALA A 35 0.20 -4.28 -4.08
C ALA A 35 -0.11 -3.58 -5.41
N MET A 36 -1.38 -3.34 -5.71
CA MET A 36 -1.81 -2.58 -6.89
C MET A 36 -1.22 -1.17 -6.91
N SER A 37 -1.16 -0.50 -5.77
CA SER A 37 -0.55 0.84 -5.65
C SER A 37 0.96 0.82 -5.90
N GLN A 38 1.67 -0.23 -5.49
CA GLN A 38 3.08 -0.41 -5.78
C GLN A 38 3.33 -0.55 -7.29
N ALA A 39 2.53 -1.35 -7.96
CA ALA A 39 2.63 -1.53 -9.41
C ALA A 39 2.29 -0.22 -10.15
N TYR A 40 1.23 0.47 -9.75
CA TYR A 40 0.82 1.74 -10.36
C TYR A 40 1.91 2.80 -10.27
N ILE A 41 2.37 3.12 -9.06
CA ILE A 41 3.40 4.15 -8.85
C ILE A 41 4.75 3.69 -9.38
N GLY A 42 5.09 2.42 -9.19
CA GLY A 42 6.33 1.82 -9.67
C GLY A 42 6.46 1.88 -11.19
N TYR A 43 5.38 1.65 -11.92
CA TYR A 43 5.32 1.79 -13.38
C TYR A 43 5.67 3.23 -13.82
N ASP A 44 5.03 4.23 -13.23
CA ASP A 44 5.28 5.63 -13.56
C ASP A 44 6.71 6.06 -13.25
N LEU A 45 7.20 5.72 -12.05
CA LEU A 45 8.58 6.00 -11.62
C LEU A 45 9.61 5.29 -12.48
N GLN A 46 9.36 4.02 -12.83
CA GLN A 46 10.25 3.22 -13.67
C GLN A 46 10.42 3.86 -15.04
N ASN A 47 9.34 4.33 -15.66
CA ASN A 47 9.38 5.00 -16.96
C ASN A 47 10.09 6.37 -16.86
N ALA A 48 9.72 7.20 -15.89
CA ALA A 48 10.33 8.51 -15.69
C ALA A 48 11.85 8.42 -15.42
N LEU A 49 12.27 7.48 -14.56
CA LEU A 49 13.69 7.26 -14.27
C LEU A 49 14.46 6.77 -15.50
N ARG A 50 13.90 5.83 -16.28
CA ARG A 50 14.53 5.35 -17.52
C ARG A 50 14.69 6.47 -18.54
N GLU A 51 13.68 7.32 -18.69
CA GLU A 51 13.74 8.48 -19.59
C GLU A 51 14.86 9.43 -19.17
N GLU A 52 14.92 9.77 -17.88
CA GLU A 52 15.93 10.71 -17.37
C GLU A 52 17.36 10.14 -17.42
N LEU A 53 17.53 8.86 -17.15
CA LEU A 53 18.81 8.17 -17.31
C LEU A 53 19.31 8.22 -18.75
N ARG A 54 18.42 7.99 -19.72
CA ARG A 54 18.79 8.05 -21.17
C ARG A 54 19.21 9.46 -21.58
N LYS A 55 18.50 10.51 -21.12
CA LYS A 55 18.88 11.91 -21.37
C LYS A 55 20.28 12.23 -20.84
N ARG A 56 20.72 11.56 -19.76
CA ARG A 56 22.03 11.70 -19.14
C ARG A 56 23.10 10.74 -19.70
N GLY A 57 22.80 9.98 -20.72
CA GLY A 57 23.73 9.04 -21.37
C GLY A 57 23.80 7.64 -20.76
N PHE A 58 23.00 7.34 -19.74
CA PHE A 58 22.94 6.02 -19.11
C PHE A 58 21.97 5.10 -19.87
N MET A 59 22.30 4.75 -21.12
CA MET A 59 21.43 4.05 -22.07
C MET A 59 21.04 2.63 -21.64
N ARG A 60 21.86 1.96 -20.83
CA ARG A 60 21.72 0.55 -20.50
C ARG A 60 21.47 0.27 -19.03
N THR A 61 21.25 1.28 -18.20
CA THR A 61 20.96 1.10 -16.77
C THR A 61 19.52 0.63 -16.60
N PRO A 62 19.29 -0.63 -16.15
CA PRO A 62 17.93 -1.13 -15.93
C PRO A 62 17.32 -0.48 -14.70
N VAL A 63 16.02 -0.15 -14.81
CA VAL A 63 15.18 0.25 -13.68
C VAL A 63 14.09 -0.80 -13.57
N VAL A 64 13.89 -1.34 -12.38
CA VAL A 64 12.92 -2.39 -12.10
C VAL A 64 12.06 -2.04 -10.88
N THR A 65 10.81 -2.45 -10.90
CA THR A 65 9.92 -2.37 -9.74
C THR A 65 9.73 -3.77 -9.17
N VAL A 66 9.98 -3.90 -7.88
CA VAL A 66 9.76 -5.13 -7.12
C VAL A 66 8.54 -4.95 -6.23
N VAL A 67 7.51 -5.76 -6.44
CA VAL A 67 6.39 -5.86 -5.51
C VAL A 67 6.94 -6.43 -4.21
N THR A 68 6.81 -5.64 -3.13
CA THR A 68 7.54 -5.90 -1.89
C THR A 68 6.59 -6.08 -0.72
N GLN A 69 6.75 -7.18 -0.02
CA GLN A 69 6.04 -7.51 1.21
C GLN A 69 6.90 -7.18 2.43
N VAL A 70 6.25 -6.85 3.54
CA VAL A 70 6.92 -6.70 4.84
C VAL A 70 6.16 -7.52 5.88
N ARG A 71 6.90 -8.33 6.61
CA ARG A 71 6.34 -9.06 7.73
C ARG A 71 6.07 -8.11 8.89
N VAL A 72 4.90 -8.26 9.50
CA VAL A 72 4.47 -7.54 10.71
C VAL A 72 4.08 -8.54 11.80
N ASP A 73 4.13 -8.11 13.05
CA ASP A 73 3.62 -8.92 14.16
C ASP A 73 2.08 -8.85 14.16
N GLU A 74 1.41 -10.00 14.17
CA GLU A 74 -0.06 -10.07 14.24
C GLU A 74 -0.63 -9.50 15.54
N ASN A 75 0.18 -9.44 16.60
CA ASN A 75 -0.17 -8.89 17.90
C ASN A 75 0.23 -7.42 18.07
N ASP A 76 0.69 -6.74 16.99
CA ASP A 76 1.07 -5.33 17.06
C ASP A 76 -0.12 -4.48 17.57
N PRO A 77 0.09 -3.61 18.60
CA PRO A 77 -0.96 -2.76 19.16
C PRO A 77 -1.69 -1.88 18.13
N ALA A 78 -1.04 -1.56 17.01
CA ALA A 78 -1.65 -0.78 15.93
C ALA A 78 -2.91 -1.44 15.35
N PHE A 79 -3.07 -2.75 15.46
CA PHE A 79 -4.30 -3.42 15.02
C PHE A 79 -5.50 -3.13 15.94
N GLN A 80 -5.25 -2.77 17.21
CA GLN A 80 -6.29 -2.40 18.18
C GLN A 80 -6.60 -0.91 18.16
N ASP A 81 -5.65 -0.05 17.78
CA ASP A 81 -5.83 1.40 17.64
C ASP A 81 -5.40 1.89 16.25
N PRO A 82 -6.25 1.75 15.22
CA PRO A 82 -5.97 2.24 13.88
C PRO A 82 -5.75 3.75 13.86
N SER A 83 -4.63 4.18 13.25
CA SER A 83 -4.24 5.59 13.25
C SER A 83 -3.77 6.13 11.90
N LYS A 84 -3.46 5.26 10.91
CA LYS A 84 -2.92 5.68 9.62
C LYS A 84 -4.03 6.13 8.67
N PRO A 85 -4.08 7.43 8.30
CA PRO A 85 -5.10 7.92 7.38
C PRO A 85 -4.90 7.41 5.95
N ILE A 86 -5.98 6.95 5.31
CA ILE A 86 -6.01 6.57 3.90
C ILE A 86 -7.20 7.21 3.18
N GLY A 87 -7.12 7.30 1.86
CA GLY A 87 -8.20 7.82 1.03
C GLY A 87 -8.36 9.35 1.10
N HIS A 88 -9.52 9.82 0.66
CA HIS A 88 -9.86 11.24 0.60
C HIS A 88 -10.49 11.75 1.91
N PHE A 89 -10.59 13.07 2.04
CA PHE A 89 -11.32 13.70 3.12
C PHE A 89 -12.83 13.59 2.91
N MET A 90 -13.56 13.42 4.00
CA MET A 90 -15.00 13.27 4.05
C MET A 90 -15.61 14.31 4.99
N THR A 91 -16.87 14.67 4.75
CA THR A 91 -17.65 15.42 5.75
C THR A 91 -17.97 14.52 6.94
N LYS A 92 -18.45 15.12 8.03
CA LYS A 92 -18.87 14.36 9.21
C LYS A 92 -19.99 13.36 8.89
N GLU A 93 -20.98 13.78 8.11
CA GLU A 93 -22.11 12.95 7.69
C GLU A 93 -21.66 11.76 6.83
N GLN A 94 -20.71 12.01 5.92
CA GLN A 94 -20.11 10.95 5.09
C GLN A 94 -19.31 9.96 5.93
N ALA A 95 -18.56 10.44 6.94
CA ALA A 95 -17.81 9.60 7.86
C ALA A 95 -18.74 8.73 8.71
N GLU A 96 -19.77 9.30 9.32
CA GLU A 96 -20.77 8.56 10.10
C GLU A 96 -21.50 7.50 9.25
N HIS A 97 -21.78 7.82 7.99
CA HIS A 97 -22.34 6.84 7.05
C HIS A 97 -21.34 5.69 6.79
N ALA A 98 -20.06 6.01 6.54
CA ALA A 98 -19.03 5.01 6.27
C ALA A 98 -18.78 4.08 7.47
N GLU A 99 -18.82 4.60 8.70
CA GLU A 99 -18.75 3.81 9.93
C GLU A 99 -19.91 2.81 10.03
N LYS A 100 -21.14 3.29 9.82
CA LYS A 100 -22.35 2.45 9.94
C LYS A 100 -22.49 1.43 8.82
N ALA A 101 -22.19 1.84 7.58
CA ALA A 101 -22.42 1.01 6.41
C ALA A 101 -21.29 0.02 6.15
N TYR A 102 -20.04 0.36 6.51
CA TYR A 102 -18.85 -0.39 6.13
C TYR A 102 -17.98 -0.82 7.32
N GLY A 103 -18.31 -0.42 8.55
CA GLY A 103 -17.50 -0.71 9.72
C GLY A 103 -16.12 -0.05 9.70
N TYR A 104 -15.96 1.06 8.98
CA TYR A 104 -14.69 1.76 8.92
C TYR A 104 -14.44 2.54 10.21
N VAL A 105 -13.18 2.65 10.60
CA VAL A 105 -12.77 3.56 11.67
C VAL A 105 -12.46 4.91 11.03
N MET A 106 -13.17 5.95 11.46
CA MET A 106 -13.01 7.30 10.94
C MET A 106 -12.41 8.19 12.03
N LYS A 107 -11.43 9.02 11.66
CA LYS A 107 -10.86 10.04 12.57
C LYS A 107 -10.83 11.39 11.86
N GLU A 108 -11.03 12.44 12.63
CA GLU A 108 -10.85 13.82 12.18
C GLU A 108 -9.36 14.08 11.92
N ASP A 109 -9.03 14.72 10.80
CA ASP A 109 -7.66 14.93 10.36
C ASP A 109 -7.35 16.44 10.26
N ALA A 110 -6.87 16.99 11.38
CA ALA A 110 -6.32 18.34 11.50
C ALA A 110 -7.22 19.47 10.95
N GLY A 111 -8.50 19.45 11.22
CA GLY A 111 -9.48 20.48 10.81
C GLY A 111 -9.86 20.45 9.33
N ARG A 112 -9.36 19.46 8.57
CA ARG A 112 -9.61 19.33 7.13
C ARG A 112 -10.79 18.41 6.79
N GLY A 113 -11.38 17.77 7.78
CA GLY A 113 -12.44 16.79 7.66
C GLY A 113 -12.06 15.43 8.21
N TYR A 114 -12.83 14.41 7.88
CA TYR A 114 -12.66 13.06 8.36
C TYR A 114 -11.97 12.18 7.33
N ARG A 115 -11.14 11.26 7.79
CA ARG A 115 -10.53 10.23 6.94
C ARG A 115 -10.67 8.86 7.58
N ARG A 116 -10.78 7.84 6.74
CA ARG A 116 -10.63 6.47 7.20
C ARG A 116 -9.23 6.27 7.75
N VAL A 117 -9.13 5.64 8.93
CA VAL A 117 -7.86 5.20 9.48
C VAL A 117 -7.78 3.68 9.51
N VAL A 118 -6.59 3.16 9.28
CA VAL A 118 -6.29 1.73 9.31
C VAL A 118 -5.09 1.48 10.21
N ALA A 119 -4.85 0.22 10.57
CA ALA A 119 -3.68 -0.18 11.33
C ALA A 119 -2.39 0.18 10.56
N SER A 120 -1.35 0.57 11.29
CA SER A 120 0.00 0.80 10.75
C SER A 120 1.01 0.13 11.66
N PRO A 121 1.11 -1.21 11.60
CA PRO A 121 2.03 -1.98 12.43
C PRO A 121 3.48 -1.73 12.03
N LYS A 122 4.39 -1.97 12.96
CA LYS A 122 5.82 -1.82 12.72
C LYS A 122 6.33 -2.97 11.84
N PRO A 123 7.01 -2.68 10.71
CA PRO A 123 7.61 -3.73 9.89
C PRO A 123 8.79 -4.39 10.63
N VAL A 124 8.85 -5.71 10.53
CA VAL A 124 9.88 -6.56 11.18
C VAL A 124 10.92 -7.02 10.16
N GLU A 125 10.49 -7.31 8.93
CA GLU A 125 11.32 -7.94 7.92
C GLU A 125 10.79 -7.60 6.51
N ILE A 126 11.71 -7.42 5.57
CA ILE A 126 11.38 -7.31 4.14
C ILE A 126 11.48 -8.71 3.54
N VAL A 127 10.37 -9.25 3.05
CA VAL A 127 10.32 -10.63 2.54
C VAL A 127 11.23 -10.82 1.32
N GLU A 128 11.25 -9.86 0.40
CA GLU A 128 12.05 -9.92 -0.83
C GLU A 128 13.47 -9.35 -0.68
N GLN A 129 14.01 -9.24 0.55
CA GLN A 129 15.29 -8.58 0.82
C GLN A 129 16.44 -9.14 -0.01
N ASP A 130 16.57 -10.46 -0.11
CA ASP A 130 17.66 -11.10 -0.85
C ASP A 130 17.57 -10.86 -2.37
N ALA A 131 16.35 -10.84 -2.91
CA ALA A 131 16.12 -10.51 -4.32
C ALA A 131 16.47 -9.04 -4.61
N ILE A 132 16.08 -8.14 -3.71
CA ILE A 132 16.41 -6.71 -3.81
C ILE A 132 17.92 -6.50 -3.77
N ASN A 133 18.62 -7.12 -2.81
CA ASN A 133 20.08 -7.05 -2.69
C ASN A 133 20.78 -7.57 -3.97
N SER A 134 20.35 -8.71 -4.48
CA SER A 134 20.90 -9.30 -5.72
C SER A 134 20.74 -8.36 -6.93
N LEU A 135 19.62 -7.66 -7.03
CA LEU A 135 19.41 -6.68 -8.10
C LEU A 135 20.30 -5.44 -7.94
N VAL A 136 20.45 -4.96 -6.71
CA VAL A 136 21.34 -3.81 -6.40
C VAL A 136 22.80 -4.17 -6.67
N ASP A 137 23.26 -5.34 -6.23
CA ASP A 137 24.63 -5.83 -6.47
C ASP A 137 24.92 -6.03 -7.97
N ALA A 138 23.87 -6.35 -8.75
CA ALA A 138 23.95 -6.39 -10.20
C ALA A 138 23.83 -5.01 -10.87
N ASN A 139 24.01 -3.91 -10.13
CA ASN A 139 23.90 -2.52 -10.60
C ASN A 139 22.57 -2.17 -11.28
N LYS A 140 21.46 -2.69 -10.76
CA LYS A 140 20.11 -2.27 -11.17
C LYS A 140 19.59 -1.16 -10.26
N ILE A 141 18.80 -0.25 -10.82
CA ILE A 141 18.02 0.69 -10.02
C ILE A 141 16.73 -0.01 -9.61
N VAL A 142 16.51 -0.15 -8.30
CA VAL A 142 15.39 -0.92 -7.76
C VAL A 142 14.39 0.02 -7.08
N ILE A 143 13.16 -0.01 -7.53
CA ILE A 143 12.01 0.61 -6.87
C ILE A 143 11.36 -0.50 -6.04
N CYS A 144 11.44 -0.40 -4.72
CA CYS A 144 10.94 -1.42 -3.79
C CYS A 144 10.29 -0.79 -2.57
N CYS A 145 9.66 -1.58 -1.72
CA CYS A 145 9.00 -1.17 -0.48
C CYS A 145 8.05 0.02 -0.65
N GLY A 146 7.32 0.07 -1.76
CA GLY A 146 6.36 1.14 -2.02
C GLY A 146 5.30 1.20 -0.93
N GLY A 147 5.06 2.41 -0.37
CA GLY A 147 4.16 2.60 0.77
C GLY A 147 4.64 1.96 2.07
N GLY A 148 5.92 1.61 2.19
CA GLY A 148 6.52 0.88 3.30
C GLY A 148 6.52 -0.64 3.12
N GLY A 149 5.89 -1.16 2.07
CA GLY A 149 5.70 -2.59 1.80
C GLY A 149 4.26 -3.05 2.01
N ILE A 150 3.93 -4.21 1.46
CA ILE A 150 2.62 -4.86 1.65
C ILE A 150 2.68 -5.59 3.00
N PRO A 151 1.89 -5.19 4.02
CA PRO A 151 1.95 -5.85 5.31
C PRO A 151 1.38 -7.27 5.23
N VAL A 152 2.17 -8.23 5.72
CA VAL A 152 1.80 -9.64 5.82
C VAL A 152 2.11 -10.19 7.21
N THR A 153 1.30 -11.13 7.67
CA THR A 153 1.58 -11.93 8.87
C THR A 153 1.95 -13.35 8.48
N LEU A 154 2.74 -14.02 9.29
CA LEU A 154 3.13 -15.41 9.08
C LEU A 154 2.17 -16.33 9.84
N GLN A 155 1.48 -17.22 9.13
CA GLN A 155 0.62 -18.25 9.70
C GLN A 155 1.13 -19.63 9.30
N GLY A 156 1.93 -20.27 10.16
CA GLY A 156 2.75 -21.43 9.77
C GLY A 156 3.74 -21.02 8.68
N ASP A 157 3.71 -21.69 7.53
CA ASP A 157 4.53 -21.38 6.35
C ASP A 157 3.83 -20.44 5.35
N HIS A 158 2.63 -19.94 5.68
CA HIS A 158 1.83 -19.11 4.79
C HIS A 158 1.91 -17.63 5.16
N LEU A 159 2.23 -16.78 4.16
CA LEU A 159 2.14 -15.33 4.28
C LEU A 159 0.71 -14.88 3.96
N LYS A 160 0.05 -14.30 4.93
CA LYS A 160 -1.30 -13.76 4.81
C LYS A 160 -1.29 -12.24 4.84
N GLY A 161 -1.92 -11.62 3.85
CA GLY A 161 -2.06 -10.16 3.81
C GLY A 161 -2.80 -9.61 5.03
N ALA A 162 -2.22 -8.62 5.69
CA ALA A 162 -2.82 -7.94 6.83
C ALA A 162 -3.72 -6.78 6.38
N SER A 163 -4.78 -6.50 7.15
CA SER A 163 -5.67 -5.34 6.92
C SER A 163 -5.03 -4.07 7.50
N ALA A 164 -3.91 -3.67 6.90
CA ALA A 164 -3.06 -2.59 7.38
C ALA A 164 -2.36 -1.87 6.22
N VAL A 165 -1.73 -0.73 6.51
CA VAL A 165 -0.70 -0.08 5.67
C VAL A 165 0.49 0.29 6.56
N ILE A 166 1.69 0.40 6.00
CA ILE A 166 2.89 0.76 6.76
C ILE A 166 3.05 2.28 6.83
#